data_c37d40c3e92cfe05e3b78d858e028707
#
_entry.id   c37d40c3e92cfe05e3b78d858e028707
#
_cell.length_a   1.000
_cell.length_b   1.000
_cell.length_c   1.000
_cell.angle_alpha   90.00
_cell.angle_beta   90.00
_cell.angle_gamma   90.00
#
_symmetry.space_group_name_H-M   'P 1'
#
loop_
_entity.id
_entity.type
_entity.pdbx_description
1 polymer ?
#
loop_
_entity_poly.entity_id
_entity_poly.type
_entity_poly.pdbx_seq_one_letter_code
_entity_poly.pdbx_strand_id
1 'polypeptide(L)'
;MKNIILKTLFVGILTLSSFGAIAQEEKPQSQALSLDELLELVKAGKFAENEEATKRENRFNKEKNRQQTLLANAKAERKKLEAIATSLEATFEANDAKLTLLEDQLKTRLGSLYETFGHLQGVASDTEDYFKTAITSGQFGKDREEFLGDLSKKMGEGVSVATIEEIEELWYELSRELVASGTVERFQATVIDNDGESSLEDVVRIGNFNAVAEGQYLTYLSKRGAYETLPRQPGRYLDGTYDIFDED
;
A
#
# COMPACT_ATOMS: atom_id res chain seq x y z
N MET A 1 -10.26 -8.60 -8.49
CA MET A 1 -9.17 -8.25 -9.43
C MET A 1 -8.71 -9.48 -10.21
N LYS A 2 -9.61 -10.07 -11.00
CA LYS A 2 -9.32 -11.16 -11.95
C LYS A 2 -9.69 -10.55 -13.30
N ASN A 3 -8.76 -10.25 -14.21
CA ASN A 3 -8.97 -10.06 -15.67
C ASN A 3 -7.98 -9.10 -16.35
N ILE A 4 -6.73 -9.00 -15.90
CA ILE A 4 -5.75 -8.11 -16.59
C ILE A 4 -4.48 -8.84 -17.12
N ILE A 5 -4.31 -10.15 -16.92
CA ILE A 5 -3.08 -10.85 -17.30
C ILE A 5 -3.19 -11.70 -18.59
N LEU A 6 -4.26 -11.61 -19.36
CA LEU A 6 -4.43 -12.46 -20.55
C LEU A 6 -4.55 -11.68 -21.87
N LYS A 7 -3.87 -10.57 -22.05
CA LYS A 7 -3.94 -9.81 -23.33
C LYS A 7 -2.64 -9.29 -23.91
N THR A 8 -1.48 -9.78 -23.53
CA THR A 8 -0.20 -9.30 -24.11
C THR A 8 0.73 -10.43 -24.56
N LEU A 9 0.23 -11.38 -25.36
CA LEU A 9 1.11 -12.34 -26.03
C LEU A 9 0.56 -12.75 -27.39
N PHE A 10 0.28 -11.78 -28.28
CA PHE A 10 -0.05 -12.10 -29.68
C PHE A 10 0.24 -10.89 -30.59
N VAL A 11 1.51 -10.47 -30.64
CA VAL A 11 2.00 -9.59 -31.73
C VAL A 11 3.45 -9.97 -32.02
N GLY A 12 3.70 -10.44 -33.21
CA GLY A 12 5.04 -10.35 -33.78
C GLY A 12 5.69 -11.62 -34.29
N ILE A 13 5.11 -12.33 -35.26
CA ILE A 13 5.94 -13.05 -36.26
C ILE A 13 5.20 -12.93 -37.59
N LEU A 14 5.44 -11.85 -38.27
CA LEU A 14 5.20 -11.73 -39.71
C LEU A 14 6.44 -11.04 -40.29
N THR A 15 7.54 -11.79 -40.40
CA THR A 15 8.67 -11.36 -41.20
C THR A 15 8.58 -12.04 -42.57
N LEU A 16 8.32 -11.21 -43.57
CA LEU A 16 8.39 -11.51 -44.99
C LEU A 16 9.67 -12.29 -45.32
N SER A 17 9.47 -13.47 -45.86
CA SER A 17 10.46 -14.15 -46.64
C SER A 17 10.64 -13.38 -47.96
N SER A 18 11.60 -12.47 -48.01
CA SER A 18 12.12 -12.01 -49.29
C SER A 18 12.90 -13.17 -49.97
N PHE A 19 12.26 -13.76 -50.94
CA PHE A 19 12.90 -14.63 -51.91
C PHE A 19 13.91 -13.77 -52.65
N GLY A 20 15.18 -13.83 -52.20
CA GLY A 20 16.30 -13.35 -52.99
C GLY A 20 16.48 -14.25 -54.22
N ALA A 21 16.16 -13.71 -55.35
CA ALA A 21 16.54 -14.33 -56.63
C ALA A 21 18.06 -14.56 -56.63
N ILE A 22 18.49 -15.80 -56.52
CA ILE A 22 19.87 -16.17 -56.75
C ILE A 22 20.08 -15.99 -58.23
N ALA A 23 20.70 -14.88 -58.59
CA ALA A 23 21.28 -14.73 -59.92
C ALA A 23 22.29 -15.88 -60.10
N GLN A 24 21.98 -16.77 -60.99
CA GLN A 24 22.86 -17.81 -61.41
C GLN A 24 24.01 -17.13 -62.18
N GLU A 25 25.15 -16.91 -61.49
CA GLU A 25 26.40 -16.57 -62.18
C GLU A 25 26.70 -17.73 -63.06
N GLU A 26 26.51 -17.56 -64.39
CA GLU A 26 27.04 -18.44 -65.40
C GLU A 26 28.57 -18.41 -65.27
N LYS A 27 29.13 -19.46 -64.70
CA LYS A 27 30.56 -19.71 -64.79
C LYS A 27 30.92 -19.85 -66.27
N PRO A 28 31.94 -19.14 -66.80
CA PRO A 28 32.37 -19.30 -68.13
C PRO A 28 32.75 -20.78 -68.32
N GLN A 29 32.08 -21.45 -69.23
CA GLN A 29 32.42 -22.79 -69.64
C GLN A 29 33.83 -22.68 -70.27
N SER A 30 34.88 -23.04 -69.51
CA SER A 30 36.18 -23.29 -70.04
C SER A 30 36.09 -24.50 -70.97
N GLN A 31 36.09 -24.27 -72.22
CA GLN A 31 36.21 -25.36 -73.25
C GLN A 31 37.48 -26.10 -72.92
N ALA A 32 37.38 -27.34 -72.48
CA ALA A 32 38.57 -28.20 -72.38
C ALA A 32 39.15 -28.46 -73.76
N LEU A 33 40.37 -28.07 -73.92
CA LEU A 33 41.06 -28.19 -75.20
C LEU A 33 41.59 -29.61 -75.52
N SER A 34 41.62 -30.49 -74.51
CA SER A 34 42.05 -31.90 -74.67
C SER A 34 41.26 -32.83 -73.69
N LEU A 35 41.22 -34.13 -74.02
CA LEU A 35 40.57 -35.17 -73.23
C LEU A 35 41.17 -35.29 -71.81
N ASP A 36 42.48 -35.04 -71.71
CA ASP A 36 43.17 -35.07 -70.39
C ASP A 36 42.84 -33.90 -69.56
N GLU A 37 42.63 -32.69 -70.10
CA GLU A 37 42.15 -31.53 -69.38
C GLU A 37 40.70 -31.73 -68.87
N LEU A 38 39.82 -32.36 -69.63
CA LEU A 38 38.49 -32.70 -69.24
C LEU A 38 38.48 -33.70 -68.08
N LEU A 39 39.39 -34.68 -68.13
CA LEU A 39 39.51 -35.66 -67.03
C LEU A 39 39.98 -35.02 -65.72
N GLU A 40 40.91 -34.07 -65.77
CA GLU A 40 41.38 -33.34 -64.62
C GLU A 40 40.29 -32.41 -64.06
N LEU A 41 39.50 -31.72 -64.88
CA LEU A 41 38.33 -30.93 -64.46
C LEU A 41 37.27 -31.77 -63.81
N VAL A 42 36.98 -32.97 -64.34
CA VAL A 42 36.02 -33.91 -63.74
C VAL A 42 36.51 -34.43 -62.38
N LYS A 43 37.79 -34.78 -62.26
CA LYS A 43 38.44 -35.17 -61.01
C LYS A 43 38.36 -34.00 -59.98
N ALA A 44 38.80 -32.80 -60.38
CA ALA A 44 38.72 -31.63 -59.48
C ALA A 44 37.30 -31.31 -59.07
N GLY A 45 36.32 -31.38 -59.98
CA GLY A 45 34.89 -31.21 -59.64
C GLY A 45 34.41 -32.26 -58.63
N LYS A 46 34.78 -33.54 -58.85
CA LYS A 46 34.40 -34.61 -57.91
C LYS A 46 35.02 -34.44 -56.51
N PHE A 47 36.26 -33.98 -56.41
CA PHE A 47 36.91 -33.67 -55.16
C PHE A 47 36.23 -32.48 -54.46
N ALA A 48 35.92 -31.39 -55.15
CA ALA A 48 35.22 -30.21 -54.62
C ALA A 48 33.81 -30.56 -54.13
N GLU A 49 33.09 -31.36 -54.92
CA GLU A 49 31.72 -31.82 -54.54
C GLU A 49 31.73 -32.70 -53.27
N ASN A 50 32.69 -33.62 -53.15
CA ASN A 50 32.85 -34.43 -51.95
C ASN A 50 33.22 -33.58 -50.74
N GLU A 51 34.04 -32.58 -50.88
CA GLU A 51 34.39 -31.67 -49.78
C GLU A 51 33.17 -30.83 -49.33
N GLU A 52 32.40 -30.31 -50.28
CA GLU A 52 31.15 -29.60 -49.95
C GLU A 52 30.10 -30.51 -49.32
N ALA A 53 29.96 -31.75 -49.81
CA ALA A 53 29.05 -32.74 -49.21
C ALA A 53 29.44 -33.05 -47.75
N THR A 54 30.75 -33.25 -47.49
CA THR A 54 31.26 -33.49 -46.14
C THR A 54 31.05 -32.26 -45.24
N LYS A 55 31.27 -31.05 -45.74
CA LYS A 55 31.00 -29.81 -44.99
C LYS A 55 29.51 -29.64 -44.66
N ARG A 56 28.61 -29.94 -45.58
CA ARG A 56 27.16 -29.93 -45.38
C ARG A 56 26.71 -30.97 -44.35
N GLU A 57 27.20 -32.18 -44.43
CA GLU A 57 26.93 -33.25 -43.50
C GLU A 57 27.40 -32.90 -42.06
N ASN A 58 28.61 -32.40 -41.92
CA ASN A 58 29.15 -31.98 -40.64
C ASN A 58 28.35 -30.83 -40.04
N ARG A 59 27.89 -29.87 -40.84
CA ARG A 59 27.02 -28.77 -40.41
C ARG A 59 25.66 -29.29 -39.94
N PHE A 60 25.07 -30.17 -40.73
CA PHE A 60 23.79 -30.80 -40.38
C PHE A 60 23.88 -31.57 -39.06
N ASN A 61 24.91 -32.38 -38.89
CA ASN A 61 25.10 -33.16 -37.67
C ASN A 61 25.34 -32.25 -36.46
N LYS A 62 26.07 -31.16 -36.60
CA LYS A 62 26.28 -30.16 -35.57
C LYS A 62 24.96 -29.48 -35.15
N GLU A 63 24.17 -29.04 -36.11
CA GLU A 63 22.87 -28.41 -35.82
C GLU A 63 21.87 -29.40 -35.21
N LYS A 64 21.84 -30.63 -35.70
CA LYS A 64 21.00 -31.70 -35.11
C LYS A 64 21.36 -31.96 -33.65
N ASN A 65 22.64 -32.09 -33.33
CA ASN A 65 23.08 -32.31 -31.95
C ASN A 65 22.76 -31.08 -31.07
N ARG A 66 22.93 -29.87 -31.58
CA ARG A 66 22.58 -28.64 -30.89
C ARG A 66 21.06 -28.58 -30.58
N GLN A 67 20.21 -28.91 -31.55
CA GLN A 67 18.77 -28.96 -31.36
C GLN A 67 18.36 -30.03 -30.33
N GLN A 68 18.99 -31.20 -30.34
CA GLN A 68 18.73 -32.25 -29.36
C GLN A 68 19.10 -31.80 -27.95
N THR A 69 20.21 -31.11 -27.78
CA THR A 69 20.65 -30.57 -26.48
C THR A 69 19.68 -29.47 -26.00
N LEU A 70 19.28 -28.55 -26.88
CA LEU A 70 18.30 -27.51 -26.53
C LEU A 70 16.95 -28.11 -26.14
N LEU A 71 16.50 -29.12 -26.87
CA LEU A 71 15.24 -29.82 -26.55
C LEU A 71 15.31 -30.54 -25.19
N ALA A 72 16.44 -31.21 -24.91
CA ALA A 72 16.66 -31.87 -23.63
C ALA A 72 16.66 -30.87 -22.47
N ASN A 73 17.35 -29.75 -22.61
CA ASN A 73 17.40 -28.69 -21.63
C ASN A 73 16.02 -28.05 -21.40
N ALA A 74 15.27 -27.76 -22.48
CA ALA A 74 13.92 -27.21 -22.38
C ALA A 74 12.95 -28.18 -21.68
N LYS A 75 13.05 -29.48 -21.96
CA LYS A 75 12.25 -30.50 -21.25
C LYS A 75 12.61 -30.61 -19.78
N ALA A 76 13.90 -30.52 -19.43
CA ALA A 76 14.34 -30.54 -18.04
C ALA A 76 13.87 -29.31 -17.27
N GLU A 77 13.96 -28.12 -17.90
CA GLU A 77 13.47 -26.86 -17.30
C GLU A 77 11.97 -26.90 -17.10
N ARG A 78 11.20 -27.36 -18.11
CA ARG A 78 9.76 -27.53 -17.95
C ARG A 78 9.39 -28.46 -16.79
N LYS A 79 10.05 -29.61 -16.68
CA LYS A 79 9.82 -30.55 -15.61
C LYS A 79 10.14 -29.95 -14.23
N LYS A 80 11.20 -29.13 -14.15
CA LYS A 80 11.56 -28.42 -12.93
C LYS A 80 10.50 -27.39 -12.53
N LEU A 81 10.02 -26.60 -13.50
CA LEU A 81 8.97 -25.60 -13.27
C LEU A 81 7.65 -26.25 -12.89
N GLU A 82 7.27 -27.37 -13.51
CA GLU A 82 6.09 -28.16 -13.14
C GLU A 82 6.18 -28.68 -11.69
N ALA A 83 7.34 -29.16 -11.28
CA ALA A 83 7.53 -29.62 -9.89
C ALA A 83 7.45 -28.45 -8.88
N ILE A 84 8.00 -27.31 -9.22
CA ILE A 84 7.90 -26.08 -8.40
C ILE A 84 6.43 -25.63 -8.31
N ALA A 85 5.70 -25.60 -9.41
CA ALA A 85 4.29 -25.22 -9.45
C ALA A 85 3.45 -26.14 -8.55
N THR A 86 3.64 -27.46 -8.66
CA THR A 86 2.94 -28.44 -7.79
C THR A 86 3.26 -28.23 -6.30
N SER A 87 4.52 -27.95 -5.97
CA SER A 87 4.92 -27.67 -4.59
C SER A 87 4.31 -26.38 -4.04
N LEU A 88 4.27 -25.33 -4.87
CA LEU A 88 3.63 -24.06 -4.49
C LEU A 88 2.12 -24.20 -4.31
N GLU A 89 1.47 -24.96 -5.18
CA GLU A 89 0.04 -25.24 -5.11
C GLU A 89 -0.31 -25.98 -3.80
N ALA A 90 0.45 -27.03 -3.46
CA ALA A 90 0.27 -27.75 -2.21
C ALA A 90 0.53 -26.85 -0.97
N THR A 91 1.51 -25.96 -1.05
CA THR A 91 1.80 -25.00 0.03
C THR A 91 0.65 -23.98 0.16
N PHE A 92 0.11 -23.50 -0.94
CA PHE A 92 -1.02 -22.59 -0.95
C PHE A 92 -2.25 -23.23 -0.30
N GLU A 93 -2.62 -24.45 -0.70
CA GLU A 93 -3.75 -25.19 -0.11
C GLU A 93 -3.56 -25.43 1.40
N ALA A 94 -2.35 -25.79 1.82
CA ALA A 94 -2.04 -25.98 3.24
C ALA A 94 -2.15 -24.67 4.04
N ASN A 95 -1.71 -23.56 3.48
CA ASN A 95 -1.83 -22.25 4.10
C ASN A 95 -3.28 -21.77 4.17
N ASP A 96 -4.08 -21.99 3.14
CA ASP A 96 -5.50 -21.63 3.10
C ASP A 96 -6.29 -22.40 4.17
N ALA A 97 -6.07 -23.71 4.27
CA ALA A 97 -6.66 -24.53 5.33
C ALA A 97 -6.25 -24.06 6.75
N LYS A 98 -4.97 -23.66 6.91
CA LYS A 98 -4.46 -23.14 8.19
C LYS A 98 -5.07 -21.78 8.53
N LEU A 99 -5.25 -20.89 7.54
CA LEU A 99 -5.92 -19.60 7.73
C LEU A 99 -7.35 -19.79 8.21
N THR A 100 -8.13 -20.64 7.54
CA THR A 100 -9.51 -20.96 7.94
C THR A 100 -9.58 -21.47 9.39
N LEU A 101 -8.67 -22.38 9.75
CA LEU A 101 -8.61 -22.90 11.14
C LEU A 101 -8.28 -21.81 12.16
N LEU A 102 -7.32 -20.93 11.83
CA LEU A 102 -6.93 -19.84 12.72
C LEU A 102 -8.03 -18.78 12.86
N GLU A 103 -8.76 -18.49 11.79
CA GLU A 103 -9.93 -17.60 11.81
C GLU A 103 -11.04 -18.15 12.72
N ASP A 104 -11.34 -19.44 12.63
CA ASP A 104 -12.32 -20.10 13.50
C ASP A 104 -11.88 -20.10 14.97
N GLN A 105 -10.59 -20.36 15.24
CA GLN A 105 -10.04 -20.29 16.60
C GLN A 105 -10.10 -18.86 17.14
N LEU A 106 -9.75 -17.86 16.33
CA LEU A 106 -9.83 -16.45 16.67
C LEU A 106 -11.27 -16.07 17.01
N LYS A 107 -12.23 -16.41 16.13
CA LYS A 107 -13.65 -16.16 16.34
C LYS A 107 -14.19 -16.80 17.63
N THR A 108 -13.78 -18.03 17.93
CA THR A 108 -14.18 -18.72 19.15
C THR A 108 -13.59 -18.05 20.40
N ARG A 109 -12.33 -17.64 20.36
CA ARG A 109 -11.65 -16.95 21.47
C ARG A 109 -12.16 -15.53 21.67
N LEU A 110 -12.49 -14.82 20.59
CA LEU A 110 -13.05 -13.47 20.62
C LEU A 110 -14.53 -13.45 21.02
N GLY A 111 -15.25 -14.56 20.86
CA GLY A 111 -16.71 -14.58 21.05
C GLY A 111 -17.17 -14.02 22.39
N SER A 112 -16.44 -14.25 23.49
CA SER A 112 -16.70 -13.65 24.80
C SER A 112 -16.19 -12.20 24.96
N LEU A 113 -15.24 -11.79 24.11
CA LEU A 113 -14.67 -10.44 24.14
C LEU A 113 -15.43 -9.46 23.22
N TYR A 114 -16.14 -9.98 22.21
CA TYR A 114 -16.87 -9.15 21.25
C TYR A 114 -17.85 -8.19 21.90
N GLU A 115 -18.55 -8.66 22.92
CA GLU A 115 -19.49 -7.81 23.68
C GLU A 115 -18.73 -6.69 24.40
N THR A 116 -17.59 -7.01 25.02
CA THR A 116 -16.71 -6.03 25.67
C THR A 116 -16.15 -5.00 24.68
N PHE A 117 -15.72 -5.44 23.51
CA PHE A 117 -15.23 -4.53 22.46
C PHE A 117 -16.34 -3.66 21.87
N GLY A 118 -17.58 -4.16 21.78
CA GLY A 118 -18.73 -3.36 21.41
C GLY A 118 -19.00 -2.22 22.40
N HIS A 119 -18.88 -2.49 23.70
CA HIS A 119 -18.97 -1.45 24.73
C HIS A 119 -17.80 -0.46 24.63
N LEU A 120 -16.58 -0.94 24.42
CA LEU A 120 -15.41 -0.08 24.27
C LEU A 120 -15.51 0.84 23.04
N GLN A 121 -16.03 0.31 21.92
CA GLN A 121 -16.35 1.10 20.74
C GLN A 121 -17.34 2.22 21.05
N GLY A 122 -18.42 1.89 21.77
CA GLY A 122 -19.41 2.89 22.20
C GLY A 122 -18.76 3.98 23.04
N VAL A 123 -17.95 3.61 24.04
CA VAL A 123 -17.23 4.58 24.88
C VAL A 123 -16.29 5.45 24.05
N ALA A 124 -15.53 4.89 23.11
CA ALA A 124 -14.64 5.66 22.26
C ALA A 124 -15.41 6.66 21.38
N SER A 125 -16.54 6.23 20.79
CA SER A 125 -17.38 7.09 19.95
C SER A 125 -18.04 8.21 20.76
N ASP A 126 -18.59 7.90 21.93
CA ASP A 126 -19.23 8.90 22.79
C ASP A 126 -18.20 9.92 23.31
N THR A 127 -16.99 9.46 23.60
CA THR A 127 -15.89 10.33 24.05
C THR A 127 -15.38 11.22 22.92
N GLU A 128 -15.27 10.68 21.69
CA GLU A 128 -14.94 11.48 20.50
C GLU A 128 -15.94 12.62 20.31
N ASP A 129 -17.23 12.31 20.35
CA ASP A 129 -18.29 13.31 20.17
C ASP A 129 -18.29 14.36 21.30
N TYR A 130 -18.00 13.94 22.53
CA TYR A 130 -17.83 14.87 23.65
C TYR A 130 -16.62 15.80 23.40
N PHE A 131 -15.47 15.28 22.98
CA PHE A 131 -14.26 16.10 22.76
C PHE A 131 -14.41 17.09 21.61
N LYS A 132 -15.26 16.83 20.63
CA LYS A 132 -15.57 17.81 19.56
C LYS A 132 -16.14 19.13 20.09
N THR A 133 -16.76 19.10 21.26
CA THR A 133 -17.40 20.28 21.86
C THR A 133 -16.81 20.68 23.22
N ALA A 134 -15.94 19.85 23.77
CA ALA A 134 -15.35 20.09 25.09
C ALA A 134 -14.40 21.29 25.05
N ILE A 135 -14.54 22.18 26.01
CA ILE A 135 -13.67 23.36 26.19
C ILE A 135 -12.20 22.94 26.37
N THR A 136 -11.97 21.81 27.03
CA THR A 136 -10.62 21.23 27.25
C THR A 136 -9.90 20.90 25.95
N SER A 137 -10.60 20.67 24.85
CA SER A 137 -9.97 20.34 23.54
C SER A 137 -9.18 21.49 22.94
N GLY A 138 -9.49 22.72 23.31
CA GLY A 138 -8.67 23.86 22.91
C GLY A 138 -7.28 23.90 23.57
N GLN A 139 -7.15 23.26 24.73
CA GLN A 139 -5.86 23.10 25.43
C GLN A 139 -5.11 21.85 24.97
N PHE A 140 -5.80 20.72 24.83
CA PHE A 140 -5.15 19.42 24.62
C PHE A 140 -4.99 19.05 23.13
N GLY A 141 -5.55 19.83 22.23
CA GLY A 141 -5.44 19.60 20.81
C GLY A 141 -6.52 18.67 20.24
N LYS A 142 -6.46 18.53 18.92
CA LYS A 142 -7.44 17.78 18.12
C LYS A 142 -7.07 16.32 17.97
N ASP A 143 -5.81 15.97 18.21
CA ASP A 143 -5.25 14.62 17.99
C ASP A 143 -6.03 13.55 18.79
N ARG A 144 -6.53 13.90 19.96
CA ARG A 144 -7.35 13.01 20.81
C ARG A 144 -8.71 12.67 20.18
N GLU A 145 -9.32 13.59 19.43
CA GLU A 145 -10.55 13.32 18.70
C GLU A 145 -10.28 12.34 17.53
N GLU A 146 -9.22 12.59 16.79
CA GLU A 146 -8.81 11.77 15.66
C GLU A 146 -8.47 10.34 16.12
N PHE A 147 -7.69 10.20 17.19
CA PHE A 147 -7.38 8.91 17.80
C PHE A 147 -8.65 8.12 18.19
N LEU A 148 -9.62 8.76 18.87
CA LEU A 148 -10.85 8.09 19.31
C LEU A 148 -11.75 7.71 18.13
N GLY A 149 -11.82 8.55 17.10
CA GLY A 149 -12.55 8.26 15.88
C GLY A 149 -11.97 7.06 15.13
N ASP A 150 -10.65 7.00 15.00
CA ASP A 150 -9.96 5.88 14.37
C ASP A 150 -10.12 4.59 15.18
N LEU A 151 -10.02 4.66 16.51
CA LEU A 151 -10.23 3.53 17.40
C LEU A 151 -11.66 2.99 17.31
N SER A 152 -12.67 3.87 17.36
CA SER A 152 -14.08 3.50 17.22
C SER A 152 -14.36 2.84 15.88
N LYS A 153 -13.85 3.42 14.78
CA LYS A 153 -13.99 2.88 13.43
C LYS A 153 -13.34 1.51 13.30
N LYS A 154 -12.10 1.36 13.77
CA LYS A 154 -11.35 0.11 13.76
C LYS A 154 -12.11 -1.03 14.45
N MET A 155 -12.72 -0.76 15.61
CA MET A 155 -13.52 -1.73 16.34
C MET A 155 -14.86 -2.02 15.65
N GLY A 156 -15.48 -1.02 15.02
CA GLY A 156 -16.75 -1.16 14.30
C GLY A 156 -16.70 -1.99 13.04
N GLU A 157 -15.57 -2.03 12.36
CA GLU A 157 -15.38 -2.84 11.16
C GLU A 157 -15.28 -4.35 11.44
N GLY A 158 -15.16 -4.76 12.71
CA GLY A 158 -15.17 -6.15 13.15
C GLY A 158 -13.97 -6.99 12.70
N VAL A 159 -12.99 -6.37 12.05
CA VAL A 159 -11.81 -7.05 11.47
C VAL A 159 -10.63 -7.03 12.43
N SER A 160 -10.55 -6.04 13.31
CA SER A 160 -9.45 -5.92 14.27
C SER A 160 -9.95 -5.49 15.66
N VAL A 161 -9.25 -5.96 16.67
CA VAL A 161 -9.49 -5.60 18.07
C VAL A 161 -8.56 -4.47 18.48
N ALA A 162 -8.97 -3.70 19.50
CA ALA A 162 -8.10 -2.70 20.09
C ALA A 162 -6.85 -3.37 20.69
N THR A 163 -5.71 -2.76 20.53
CA THR A 163 -4.46 -3.18 21.19
C THR A 163 -4.47 -2.72 22.66
N ILE A 164 -3.55 -3.25 23.44
CA ILE A 164 -3.40 -2.83 24.85
C ILE A 164 -3.04 -1.36 24.92
N GLU A 165 -2.13 -0.91 24.05
CA GLU A 165 -1.67 0.48 23.97
C GLU A 165 -2.81 1.44 23.62
N GLU A 166 -3.70 1.06 22.72
CA GLU A 166 -4.89 1.86 22.35
C GLU A 166 -5.90 1.94 23.51
N ILE A 167 -6.04 0.88 24.28
CA ILE A 167 -6.89 0.87 25.48
C ILE A 167 -6.27 1.75 26.57
N GLU A 168 -4.95 1.69 26.75
CA GLU A 168 -4.22 2.55 27.69
C GLU A 168 -4.33 4.02 27.29
N GLU A 169 -4.23 4.33 26.01
CA GLU A 169 -4.41 5.71 25.51
C GLU A 169 -5.83 6.23 25.72
N LEU A 170 -6.87 5.41 25.43
CA LEU A 170 -8.25 5.78 25.75
C LEU A 170 -8.43 6.07 27.25
N TRP A 171 -7.86 5.21 28.10
CA TRP A 171 -7.90 5.42 29.55
C TRP A 171 -7.16 6.69 29.97
N TYR A 172 -6.01 6.96 29.35
CA TYR A 172 -5.24 8.18 29.60
C TYR A 172 -6.07 9.43 29.25
N GLU A 173 -6.70 9.47 28.09
CA GLU A 173 -7.50 10.60 27.65
C GLU A 173 -8.72 10.85 28.57
N LEU A 174 -9.41 9.78 28.98
CA LEU A 174 -10.51 9.89 29.95
C LEU A 174 -10.01 10.40 31.31
N SER A 175 -8.87 9.91 31.77
CA SER A 175 -8.27 10.34 33.03
C SER A 175 -7.80 11.80 32.99
N ARG A 176 -7.21 12.21 31.86
CA ARG A 176 -6.78 13.58 31.61
C ARG A 176 -7.96 14.54 31.62
N GLU A 177 -9.04 14.17 30.97
CA GLU A 177 -10.30 14.94 30.99
C GLU A 177 -10.87 15.07 32.40
N LEU A 178 -10.86 13.98 33.16
CA LEU A 178 -11.35 13.99 34.56
C LEU A 178 -10.51 14.95 35.42
N VAL A 179 -9.20 14.93 35.30
CA VAL A 179 -8.32 15.87 36.02
C VAL A 179 -8.57 17.30 35.56
N ALA A 180 -8.64 17.51 34.25
CA ALA A 180 -8.86 18.82 33.65
C ALA A 180 -10.20 19.45 34.10
N SER A 181 -11.22 18.59 34.27
CA SER A 181 -12.55 19.06 34.74
C SER A 181 -12.52 19.69 36.13
N GLY A 182 -11.54 19.32 36.95
CA GLY A 182 -11.40 19.83 38.34
C GLY A 182 -10.31 20.89 38.50
N THR A 183 -9.63 21.31 37.43
CA THR A 183 -8.51 22.26 37.50
C THR A 183 -8.86 23.58 36.84
N VAL A 184 -8.25 24.66 37.37
CA VAL A 184 -8.17 25.97 36.70
C VAL A 184 -6.78 26.11 36.13
N GLU A 185 -6.68 26.45 34.88
CA GLU A 185 -5.39 26.48 34.17
C GLU A 185 -5.30 27.67 33.22
N ARG A 186 -4.12 28.31 33.16
CA ARG A 186 -3.80 29.37 32.21
C ARG A 186 -2.80 28.83 31.17
N PHE A 187 -3.10 29.00 29.91
CA PHE A 187 -2.28 28.56 28.79
C PHE A 187 -2.51 29.42 27.56
N GLN A 188 -1.56 29.39 26.62
CA GLN A 188 -1.72 30.08 25.34
C GLN A 188 -2.45 29.22 24.33
N ALA A 189 -3.48 29.79 23.70
CA ALA A 189 -4.25 29.14 22.64
C ALA A 189 -4.65 30.13 21.55
N THR A 190 -4.97 29.58 20.39
CA THR A 190 -5.53 30.37 19.30
C THR A 190 -6.98 30.73 19.60
N VAL A 191 -7.29 31.99 19.60
CA VAL A 191 -8.65 32.53 19.75
C VAL A 191 -9.06 33.23 18.45
N ILE A 192 -10.26 33.01 18.04
CA ILE A 192 -10.88 33.64 16.86
C ILE A 192 -11.91 34.63 17.38
N ASP A 193 -11.76 35.88 17.03
CA ASP A 193 -12.69 36.93 17.42
C ASP A 193 -13.99 36.90 16.58
N ASN A 194 -14.94 37.81 16.90
CA ASN A 194 -16.21 37.94 16.19
C ASN A 194 -16.04 38.47 14.74
N ASP A 195 -14.90 39.05 14.40
CA ASP A 195 -14.57 39.56 13.05
C ASP A 195 -13.85 38.47 12.22
N GLY A 196 -13.53 37.32 12.85
CA GLY A 196 -12.88 36.16 12.21
C GLY A 196 -11.36 36.25 12.20
N GLU A 197 -10.76 37.21 12.88
CA GLU A 197 -9.31 37.32 13.05
C GLU A 197 -8.83 36.31 14.10
N SER A 198 -7.65 35.73 13.87
CA SER A 198 -7.07 34.73 14.78
C SER A 198 -5.86 35.31 15.49
N SER A 199 -5.83 35.26 16.80
CA SER A 199 -4.72 35.69 17.67
C SER A 199 -4.30 34.56 18.62
N LEU A 200 -3.08 34.64 19.11
CA LEU A 200 -2.60 33.77 20.19
C LEU A 200 -2.81 34.52 21.49
N GLU A 201 -3.67 34.01 22.36
CA GLU A 201 -4.07 34.68 23.60
C GLU A 201 -3.83 33.80 24.82
N ASP A 202 -3.69 34.46 25.98
CA ASP A 202 -3.71 33.78 27.26
C ASP A 202 -5.14 33.43 27.67
N VAL A 203 -5.42 32.13 27.62
CA VAL A 203 -6.72 31.59 27.94
C VAL A 203 -6.71 31.01 29.34
N VAL A 204 -7.68 31.38 30.17
CA VAL A 204 -7.94 30.78 31.46
C VAL A 204 -9.13 29.86 31.36
N ARG A 205 -8.90 28.57 31.60
CA ARG A 205 -9.94 27.53 31.58
C ARG A 205 -10.32 27.16 33.01
N ILE A 206 -11.61 27.13 33.28
CA ILE A 206 -12.18 26.78 34.61
C ILE A 206 -12.89 25.43 34.46
N GLY A 207 -12.17 24.35 34.72
CA GLY A 207 -12.69 22.99 34.54
C GLY A 207 -13.27 22.77 33.13
N ASN A 208 -14.43 22.18 33.06
CA ASN A 208 -15.21 21.98 31.82
C ASN A 208 -16.32 23.05 31.67
N PHE A 209 -16.34 24.07 32.55
CA PHE A 209 -17.46 25.00 32.59
C PHE A 209 -17.30 26.13 31.58
N ASN A 210 -16.13 26.75 31.54
CA ASN A 210 -15.86 27.86 30.62
C ASN A 210 -14.37 28.10 30.42
N ALA A 211 -14.08 28.84 29.36
CA ALA A 211 -12.78 29.42 29.09
C ALA A 211 -12.96 30.91 28.84
N VAL A 212 -11.99 31.72 29.25
CA VAL A 212 -12.02 33.16 29.18
C VAL A 212 -10.67 33.63 28.63
N ALA A 213 -10.69 34.61 27.72
CA ALA A 213 -9.51 35.35 27.31
C ALA A 213 -9.90 36.83 27.13
N GLU A 214 -9.03 37.74 27.51
CA GLU A 214 -9.27 39.20 27.43
C GLU A 214 -10.64 39.65 27.95
N GLY A 215 -11.13 39.02 29.04
CA GLY A 215 -12.44 39.31 29.63
C GLY A 215 -13.64 38.79 28.82
N GLN A 216 -13.43 37.97 27.81
CA GLN A 216 -14.52 37.39 27.00
C GLN A 216 -14.61 35.88 27.18
N TYR A 217 -15.85 35.36 27.25
CA TYR A 217 -16.09 33.93 27.27
C TYR A 217 -15.95 33.32 25.90
N LEU A 218 -15.34 32.15 25.88
CA LEU A 218 -14.96 31.42 24.67
C LEU A 218 -15.76 30.13 24.54
N THR A 219 -15.86 29.65 23.31
CA THR A 219 -16.31 28.29 22.99
C THR A 219 -15.26 27.61 22.12
N TYR A 220 -15.19 26.28 22.15
CA TYR A 220 -14.27 25.54 21.32
C TYR A 220 -14.89 25.17 19.97
N LEU A 221 -14.13 25.33 18.89
CA LEU A 221 -14.50 24.93 17.54
C LEU A 221 -13.57 23.81 17.05
N SER A 222 -14.03 22.56 17.13
CA SER A 222 -13.28 21.39 16.67
C SER A 222 -12.82 21.51 15.22
N LYS A 223 -13.66 22.03 14.32
CA LYS A 223 -13.31 22.18 12.91
C LYS A 223 -12.09 23.05 12.66
N ARG A 224 -11.83 24.02 13.52
CA ARG A 224 -10.69 24.94 13.44
C ARG A 224 -9.59 24.58 14.44
N GLY A 225 -9.88 23.73 15.41
CA GLY A 225 -8.95 23.41 16.51
C GLY A 225 -8.60 24.61 17.38
N ALA A 226 -9.51 25.57 17.51
CA ALA A 226 -9.29 26.85 18.15
C ALA A 226 -10.50 27.25 18.99
N TYR A 227 -10.28 28.18 19.91
CA TYR A 227 -11.39 28.85 20.59
C TYR A 227 -12.00 29.93 19.69
N GLU A 228 -13.27 30.21 19.90
CA GLU A 228 -14.01 31.34 19.31
C GLU A 228 -14.67 32.14 20.39
N THR A 229 -14.62 33.47 20.28
CA THR A 229 -15.33 34.35 21.18
C THR A 229 -16.82 34.16 21.05
N LEU A 230 -17.54 34.00 22.17
CA LEU A 230 -18.99 33.87 22.12
C LEU A 230 -19.62 35.12 21.49
N PRO A 231 -20.47 34.99 20.49
CA PRO A 231 -21.11 36.14 19.83
C PRO A 231 -22.00 36.96 20.79
N ARG A 232 -22.45 36.33 21.86
CA ARG A 232 -23.21 36.98 22.91
C ARG A 232 -22.58 36.68 24.26
N GLN A 233 -21.94 37.70 24.82
CA GLN A 233 -21.32 37.63 26.13
C GLN A 233 -22.38 37.71 27.27
N PRO A 234 -22.19 36.99 28.40
CA PRO A 234 -23.02 37.13 29.57
C PRO A 234 -22.93 38.55 30.13
N GLY A 235 -24.04 39.19 30.40
CA GLY A 235 -24.08 40.57 30.93
C GLY A 235 -23.73 40.74 32.40
N ARG A 236 -23.31 39.67 33.09
CA ARG A 236 -22.92 39.68 34.50
C ARG A 236 -21.59 38.92 34.66
N TYR A 237 -20.76 39.41 35.60
CA TYR A 237 -19.53 38.74 36.05
C TYR A 237 -18.36 38.66 35.02
N LEU A 238 -18.41 39.41 33.92
CA LEU A 238 -17.28 39.49 33.00
C LEU A 238 -16.05 40.07 33.68
N ASP A 239 -16.21 41.22 34.33
CA ASP A 239 -15.10 41.92 35.03
C ASP A 239 -14.57 41.08 36.22
N GLY A 240 -15.49 40.46 36.98
CA GLY A 240 -15.11 39.66 38.15
C GLY A 240 -14.39 38.34 37.83
N THR A 241 -14.56 37.79 36.62
CA THR A 241 -13.85 36.57 36.20
C THR A 241 -12.40 36.92 35.78
N TYR A 242 -12.20 38.07 35.19
CA TYR A 242 -10.87 38.56 34.78
C TYR A 242 -10.04 38.93 36.01
N ASP A 243 -10.62 39.72 36.94
CA ASP A 243 -9.94 40.20 38.16
C ASP A 243 -9.47 39.05 39.07
N ILE A 244 -10.17 37.92 39.12
CA ILE A 244 -9.78 36.76 39.93
C ILE A 244 -8.51 36.05 39.42
N PHE A 245 -8.24 36.13 38.12
CA PHE A 245 -7.14 35.41 37.48
C PHE A 245 -6.01 36.31 36.96
N ASP A 246 -6.11 37.63 37.07
CA ASP A 246 -5.07 38.58 36.67
C ASP A 246 -4.17 39.03 37.84
N GLU A 247 -4.52 38.65 39.05
CA GLU A 247 -3.66 38.78 40.25
C GLU A 247 -2.78 37.52 40.37
N ASP A 248 -1.51 37.60 39.79
CA ASP A 248 -0.41 36.92 40.01
C ASP A 248 0.71 36.49 40.30
#